data_63af7a12cb5195d4443ae2d4ac6673d1
#
_entry.id   63af7a12cb5195d4443ae2d4ac6673d1
#
_cell.length_a   1.000
_cell.length_b   1.000
_cell.length_c   1.000
_cell.angle_alpha   90.00
_cell.angle_beta   90.00
_cell.angle_gamma   90.00
#
_symmetry.space_group_name_H-M   'P 1'
#
loop_
_entity.id
_entity.type
_entity.pdbx_description
1 polymer ?
#
loop_
_entity_poly.entity_id
_entity_poly.type
_entity_poly.pdbx_seq_one_letter_code
_entity_poly.pdbx_strand_id
1 'polypeptide(L)'
;MGPVAPKPAHHGRSRPAASSPYSALAFLECSRCPAAFYDAGRIQGTCDCGAPLLARYDLERAAALTGPDQIAARPPGLWRYHELLPVRSAGSVVSLGEGLTPLLPMERLGAALGVPRLLMKDEGALPTGTFKARGAAVGVSRAAELGATGVALPSNGNAGAAWAVYAARAGLPCLVVLPAGSPEITWAECVAAGARAYLVDGLIGDAGRLIRAAVADRPGYQDVSTLKEPYRLEGKKTIGLEIAEQLGWRAPDVIICPTGGGVGLIGMAKGLRELAQMGWIGPALPRLVAVQAVGCAPVVRAFARQADTTEPWPQARTAAFGLTVPDPLGGFLILEAIRATAGTAMAVTDEQLLASQRLSLIHI
;
A
#
# COMPACT_ATOMS: atom_id res chain seq x y z
N MET A 1 -20.96 5.72 -36.60
CA MET A 1 -19.96 4.85 -35.92
C MET A 1 -20.70 4.09 -34.85
N GLY A 2 -20.95 2.80 -35.08
CA GLY A 2 -21.72 1.94 -34.17
C GLY A 2 -20.88 1.53 -32.94
N PRO A 3 -21.52 1.10 -31.83
CA PRO A 3 -20.83 0.73 -30.61
C PRO A 3 -19.99 -0.54 -30.86
N VAL A 4 -18.69 -0.44 -30.55
CA VAL A 4 -17.77 -1.59 -30.55
C VAL A 4 -18.18 -2.53 -29.43
N ALA A 5 -18.59 -3.74 -29.78
CA ALA A 5 -18.90 -4.80 -28.83
C ALA A 5 -17.68 -5.13 -27.94
N PRO A 6 -17.85 -5.34 -26.63
CA PRO A 6 -16.76 -5.74 -25.76
C PRO A 6 -16.24 -7.11 -26.17
N LYS A 7 -14.90 -7.25 -26.32
CA LYS A 7 -14.24 -8.55 -26.53
C LYS A 7 -14.58 -9.48 -25.36
N PRO A 8 -14.87 -10.77 -25.61
CA PRO A 8 -15.14 -11.71 -24.55
C PRO A 8 -13.91 -11.84 -23.63
N ALA A 9 -14.12 -11.63 -22.34
CA ALA A 9 -13.12 -11.87 -21.32
C ALA A 9 -12.70 -13.34 -21.36
N HIS A 10 -11.41 -13.60 -21.50
CA HIS A 10 -10.85 -14.94 -21.36
C HIS A 10 -11.01 -15.42 -19.92
N HIS A 11 -12.16 -16.01 -19.59
CA HIS A 11 -12.40 -16.73 -18.35
C HIS A 11 -11.71 -18.10 -18.39
N GLY A 12 -10.40 -18.12 -18.39
CA GLY A 12 -9.63 -19.33 -18.14
C GLY A 12 -9.41 -19.46 -16.64
N ARG A 13 -9.96 -20.50 -16.01
CA ARG A 13 -9.46 -20.98 -14.71
C ARG A 13 -8.00 -21.39 -14.93
N SER A 14 -7.06 -20.45 -14.75
CA SER A 14 -5.66 -20.80 -14.70
C SER A 14 -5.44 -21.64 -13.44
N ARG A 15 -4.94 -22.87 -13.61
CA ARG A 15 -4.47 -23.70 -12.51
C ARG A 15 -3.53 -22.88 -11.63
N PRO A 16 -3.62 -23.02 -10.30
CA PRO A 16 -2.68 -22.34 -9.41
C PRO A 16 -1.25 -22.66 -9.88
N ALA A 17 -0.46 -21.62 -10.05
CA ALA A 17 0.95 -21.75 -10.42
C ALA A 17 1.68 -22.59 -9.37
N ALA A 18 2.78 -23.24 -9.78
CA ALA A 18 3.58 -24.13 -8.96
C ALA A 18 3.76 -23.60 -7.52
N SER A 19 3.46 -24.42 -6.54
CA SER A 19 3.54 -24.08 -5.12
C SER A 19 5.00 -23.80 -4.73
N SER A 20 5.28 -22.58 -4.23
CA SER A 20 6.58 -22.24 -3.66
C SER A 20 6.59 -22.60 -2.15
N PRO A 21 7.65 -23.20 -1.62
CA PRO A 21 7.76 -23.39 -0.17
C PRO A 21 7.94 -22.07 0.58
N TYR A 22 8.31 -20.99 -0.10
CA TYR A 22 8.58 -19.68 0.48
C TYR A 22 7.35 -18.76 0.54
N SER A 23 6.38 -18.91 -0.35
CA SER A 23 5.17 -18.08 -0.41
C SER A 23 3.93 -18.92 -0.68
N ALA A 24 2.83 -18.59 -0.03
CA ALA A 24 1.52 -19.18 -0.28
C ALA A 24 0.71 -18.39 -1.34
N LEU A 25 1.34 -17.48 -2.11
CA LEU A 25 0.67 -16.75 -3.19
C LEU A 25 0.04 -17.71 -4.19
N ALA A 26 -1.27 -17.60 -4.39
CA ALA A 26 -2.04 -18.46 -5.28
C ALA A 26 -2.30 -17.78 -6.64
N PHE A 27 -3.01 -16.67 -6.65
CA PHE A 27 -3.44 -15.96 -7.86
C PHE A 27 -3.68 -14.47 -7.57
N LEU A 28 -3.99 -13.71 -8.62
CA LEU A 28 -4.50 -12.35 -8.52
C LEU A 28 -5.98 -12.34 -8.85
N GLU A 29 -6.74 -11.52 -8.13
CA GLU A 29 -8.19 -11.38 -8.32
C GLU A 29 -8.54 -9.92 -8.57
N CYS A 30 -9.48 -9.68 -9.48
CA CYS A 30 -10.02 -8.35 -9.67
C CYS A 30 -10.80 -7.90 -8.43
N SER A 31 -10.58 -6.67 -8.00
CA SER A 31 -11.29 -6.11 -6.84
C SER A 31 -12.75 -5.72 -7.12
N ARG A 32 -13.21 -5.80 -8.38
CA ARG A 32 -14.60 -5.46 -8.78
C ARG A 32 -15.30 -6.55 -9.57
N CYS A 33 -14.59 -7.23 -10.47
CA CYS A 33 -15.20 -8.24 -11.33
C CYS A 33 -15.20 -9.58 -10.60
N PRO A 34 -16.37 -10.14 -10.26
CA PRO A 34 -16.41 -11.46 -9.64
C PRO A 34 -15.84 -12.53 -10.58
N ALA A 35 -15.05 -13.46 -10.04
CA ALA A 35 -14.44 -14.58 -10.77
C ALA A 35 -13.47 -14.17 -11.90
N ALA A 36 -12.95 -12.92 -11.93
CA ALA A 36 -11.85 -12.54 -12.82
C ALA A 36 -10.51 -12.78 -12.13
N PHE A 37 -9.88 -13.88 -12.47
CA PHE A 37 -8.61 -14.35 -11.92
C PHE A 37 -7.48 -14.21 -12.93
N TYR A 38 -6.28 -13.86 -12.42
CA TYR A 38 -5.08 -13.64 -13.23
C TYR A 38 -3.90 -14.46 -12.69
N ASP A 39 -3.04 -14.89 -13.60
CA ASP A 39 -1.81 -15.60 -13.23
C ASP A 39 -0.84 -14.66 -12.52
N ALA A 40 -0.53 -14.96 -11.27
CA ALA A 40 0.46 -14.23 -10.48
C ALA A 40 1.91 -14.49 -10.94
N GLY A 41 2.15 -15.45 -11.82
CA GLY A 41 3.47 -15.75 -12.40
C GLY A 41 3.89 -14.82 -13.53
N ARG A 42 3.08 -13.83 -13.87
CA ARG A 42 3.34 -12.85 -14.94
C ARG A 42 3.23 -11.44 -14.41
N ILE A 43 3.87 -10.49 -15.10
CA ILE A 43 3.66 -9.06 -14.84
C ILE A 43 2.21 -8.74 -15.18
N GLN A 44 1.49 -8.23 -14.18
CA GLN A 44 0.08 -7.82 -14.27
C GLN A 44 -0.05 -6.36 -13.82
N GLY A 45 -0.94 -5.64 -14.48
CA GLY A 45 -1.33 -4.30 -14.09
C GLY A 45 -2.69 -4.28 -13.37
N THR A 46 -3.67 -3.62 -13.99
CA THR A 46 -5.07 -3.63 -13.57
C THR A 46 -5.86 -4.71 -14.31
N CYS A 47 -7.05 -5.01 -13.82
CA CYS A 47 -8.05 -5.75 -14.58
C CYS A 47 -8.45 -5.01 -15.86
N ASP A 48 -9.00 -5.70 -16.85
CA ASP A 48 -9.53 -5.11 -18.08
C ASP A 48 -10.65 -4.08 -17.81
N CYS A 49 -11.35 -4.20 -16.68
CA CYS A 49 -12.31 -3.20 -16.20
C CYS A 49 -11.65 -1.93 -15.60
N GLY A 50 -10.31 -1.88 -15.53
CA GLY A 50 -9.54 -0.78 -14.92
C GLY A 50 -9.38 -0.88 -13.40
N ALA A 51 -10.01 -1.83 -12.73
CA ALA A 51 -9.91 -1.99 -11.27
C ALA A 51 -8.57 -2.62 -10.84
N PRO A 52 -8.09 -2.33 -9.60
CA PRO A 52 -6.92 -2.98 -9.04
C PRO A 52 -7.05 -4.49 -8.96
N LEU A 53 -5.93 -5.19 -9.12
CA LEU A 53 -5.80 -6.60 -8.81
C LEU A 53 -5.29 -6.78 -7.37
N LEU A 54 -5.84 -7.77 -6.66
CA LEU A 54 -5.45 -8.12 -5.31
C LEU A 54 -4.81 -9.51 -5.28
N ALA A 55 -3.65 -9.62 -4.65
CA ALA A 55 -3.00 -10.90 -4.43
C ALA A 55 -3.80 -11.76 -3.45
N ARG A 56 -4.03 -13.04 -3.78
CA ARG A 56 -4.73 -14.01 -2.96
C ARG A 56 -3.77 -15.14 -2.58
N TYR A 57 -3.88 -15.57 -1.35
CA TYR A 57 -3.02 -16.59 -0.76
C TYR A 57 -3.85 -17.83 -0.40
N ASP A 58 -3.24 -18.98 -0.51
CA ASP A 58 -3.73 -20.22 0.11
C ASP A 58 -3.43 -20.14 1.62
N LEU A 59 -4.41 -19.67 2.38
CA LEU A 59 -4.23 -19.40 3.83
C LEU A 59 -4.15 -20.70 4.65
N GLU A 60 -4.80 -21.78 4.22
CA GLU A 60 -4.67 -23.09 4.86
C GLU A 60 -3.24 -23.60 4.74
N ARG A 61 -2.68 -23.49 3.54
CA ARG A 61 -1.28 -23.82 3.30
C ARG A 61 -0.34 -22.88 4.05
N ALA A 62 -0.59 -21.59 4.10
CA ALA A 62 0.22 -20.64 4.87
C ALA A 62 0.25 -21.03 6.36
N ALA A 63 -0.91 -21.36 6.94
CA ALA A 63 -1.02 -21.82 8.32
C ALA A 63 -0.36 -23.18 8.57
N ALA A 64 -0.27 -24.05 7.55
CA ALA A 64 0.46 -25.30 7.64
C ALA A 64 2.00 -25.13 7.54
N LEU A 65 2.46 -24.08 6.86
CA LEU A 65 3.90 -23.81 6.70
C LEU A 65 4.51 -23.07 7.89
N THR A 66 3.72 -22.25 8.58
CA THR A 66 4.21 -21.41 9.68
C THR A 66 3.09 -21.07 10.67
N GLY A 67 3.50 -20.60 11.85
CA GLY A 67 2.59 -20.11 12.89
C GLY A 67 3.21 -18.98 13.70
N PRO A 68 2.46 -18.41 14.66
CA PRO A 68 2.90 -17.31 15.51
C PRO A 68 4.29 -17.50 16.13
N ASP A 69 4.55 -18.66 16.72
CA ASP A 69 5.82 -18.95 17.41
C ASP A 69 7.00 -19.02 16.43
N GLN A 70 6.80 -19.66 15.26
CA GLN A 70 7.84 -19.73 14.24
C GLN A 70 8.16 -18.34 13.67
N ILE A 71 7.15 -17.49 13.46
CA ILE A 71 7.37 -16.11 13.02
C ILE A 71 8.15 -15.33 14.10
N ALA A 72 7.77 -15.44 15.36
CA ALA A 72 8.44 -14.76 16.47
C ALA A 72 9.92 -15.15 16.60
N ALA A 73 10.28 -16.38 16.25
CA ALA A 73 11.66 -16.87 16.27
C ALA A 73 12.52 -16.38 15.09
N ARG A 74 11.94 -15.78 14.05
CA ARG A 74 12.67 -15.29 12.86
C ARG A 74 13.35 -13.95 13.13
N PRO A 75 14.42 -13.61 12.38
CA PRO A 75 15.01 -12.29 12.42
C PRO A 75 13.95 -11.17 12.22
N PRO A 76 14.11 -10.02 12.88
CA PRO A 76 13.20 -8.90 12.72
C PRO A 76 13.24 -8.38 11.28
N GLY A 77 12.07 -7.92 10.77
CA GLY A 77 11.93 -7.35 9.44
C GLY A 77 10.65 -7.77 8.74
N LEU A 78 10.36 -7.11 7.61
CA LEU A 78 9.16 -7.33 6.81
C LEU A 78 9.09 -8.78 6.28
N TRP A 79 10.21 -9.35 5.88
CA TRP A 79 10.29 -10.66 5.21
C TRP A 79 10.12 -11.86 6.14
N ARG A 80 9.99 -11.62 7.45
CA ARG A 80 9.64 -12.69 8.41
C ARG A 80 8.26 -13.31 8.15
N TYR A 81 7.39 -12.59 7.43
CA TYR A 81 6.05 -13.03 7.01
C TYR A 81 6.01 -13.54 5.57
N HIS A 82 7.09 -14.09 5.05
CA HIS A 82 7.25 -14.38 3.62
C HIS A 82 6.17 -15.31 3.03
N GLU A 83 5.58 -16.22 3.81
CA GLU A 83 4.47 -17.07 3.35
C GLU A 83 3.24 -16.24 2.95
N LEU A 84 3.04 -15.11 3.61
CA LEU A 84 1.95 -14.17 3.35
C LEU A 84 2.37 -13.03 2.40
N LEU A 85 3.54 -13.15 1.74
CA LEU A 85 4.06 -12.15 0.80
C LEU A 85 4.20 -12.75 -0.60
N PRO A 86 4.19 -11.92 -1.67
CA PRO A 86 4.05 -12.42 -3.03
C PRO A 86 5.34 -12.95 -3.66
N VAL A 87 6.49 -12.70 -3.06
CA VAL A 87 7.79 -13.18 -3.57
C VAL A 87 7.90 -14.67 -3.32
N ARG A 88 8.22 -15.45 -4.35
CA ARG A 88 8.22 -16.91 -4.31
C ARG A 88 9.60 -17.52 -4.02
N SER A 89 10.66 -16.72 -4.14
CA SER A 89 12.04 -17.16 -3.89
C SER A 89 12.74 -16.22 -2.92
N ALA A 90 13.38 -16.77 -1.89
CA ALA A 90 14.21 -16.00 -0.96
C ALA A 90 15.34 -15.23 -1.70
N GLY A 91 15.87 -15.80 -2.79
CA GLY A 91 16.91 -15.16 -3.60
C GLY A 91 16.43 -13.93 -4.38
N SER A 92 15.13 -13.72 -4.50
CA SER A 92 14.53 -12.55 -5.16
C SER A 92 14.19 -11.42 -4.20
N VAL A 93 14.47 -11.59 -2.91
CA VAL A 93 14.19 -10.59 -1.88
C VAL A 93 15.15 -9.42 -1.99
N VAL A 94 14.59 -8.23 -2.19
CA VAL A 94 15.31 -6.95 -2.15
C VAL A 94 14.95 -6.27 -0.83
N SER A 95 15.92 -6.12 0.07
CA SER A 95 15.70 -5.56 1.40
C SER A 95 16.78 -4.55 1.78
N LEU A 96 16.39 -3.60 2.61
CA LEU A 96 17.23 -2.62 3.29
C LEU A 96 17.02 -2.69 4.82
N GLY A 97 16.45 -3.79 5.32
CA GLY A 97 16.15 -3.97 6.74
C GLY A 97 14.82 -3.36 7.19
N GLU A 98 13.89 -3.13 6.24
CA GLU A 98 12.56 -2.59 6.54
C GLU A 98 11.69 -3.56 7.36
N GLY A 99 10.75 -2.99 8.09
CA GLY A 99 9.76 -3.73 8.88
C GLY A 99 10.07 -3.80 10.37
N LEU A 100 9.15 -4.37 11.10
CA LEU A 100 9.11 -4.45 12.57
C LEU A 100 9.38 -3.10 13.24
N THR A 101 8.76 -2.06 12.70
CA THR A 101 8.88 -0.69 13.21
C THR A 101 8.37 -0.59 14.65
N PRO A 102 8.85 0.36 15.45
CA PRO A 102 8.42 0.51 16.83
C PRO A 102 6.90 0.70 16.97
N LEU A 103 6.31 0.06 17.97
CA LEU A 103 4.97 0.32 18.47
C LEU A 103 5.11 1.00 19.84
N LEU A 104 5.07 2.32 19.84
CA LEU A 104 5.43 3.15 20.97
C LEU A 104 4.20 3.46 21.86
N PRO A 105 4.26 3.24 23.17
CA PRO A 105 3.23 3.71 24.09
C PRO A 105 3.29 5.25 24.19
N MET A 106 2.15 5.91 23.98
CA MET A 106 2.00 7.37 24.04
C MET A 106 1.42 7.77 25.39
N GLU A 107 2.10 7.45 26.49
CA GLU A 107 1.56 7.55 27.85
C GLU A 107 1.08 8.96 28.20
N ARG A 108 1.91 9.99 27.95
CA ARG A 108 1.57 11.38 28.27
C ARG A 108 0.40 11.90 27.44
N LEU A 109 0.43 11.65 26.12
CA LEU A 109 -0.65 12.05 25.23
C LEU A 109 -1.93 11.26 25.51
N GLY A 110 -1.79 9.95 25.75
CA GLY A 110 -2.90 9.08 26.10
C GLY A 110 -3.61 9.52 27.39
N ALA A 111 -2.85 9.88 28.43
CA ALA A 111 -3.40 10.43 29.67
C ALA A 111 -4.13 11.76 29.43
N ALA A 112 -3.53 12.68 28.66
CA ALA A 112 -4.14 13.97 28.34
C ALA A 112 -5.45 13.85 27.53
N LEU A 113 -5.56 12.81 26.68
CA LEU A 113 -6.75 12.55 25.88
C LEU A 113 -7.75 11.57 26.53
N GLY A 114 -7.48 11.04 27.71
CA GLY A 114 -8.30 10.01 28.35
C GLY A 114 -8.26 8.65 27.64
N VAL A 115 -7.21 8.37 26.87
CA VAL A 115 -6.98 7.12 26.13
C VAL A 115 -5.68 6.47 26.60
N PRO A 116 -5.65 5.86 27.81
CA PRO A 116 -4.41 5.44 28.46
C PRO A 116 -3.62 4.35 27.71
N ARG A 117 -4.26 3.63 26.78
CA ARG A 117 -3.63 2.60 25.94
C ARG A 117 -3.36 3.11 24.51
N LEU A 118 -3.09 4.40 24.36
CA LEU A 118 -2.73 4.96 23.06
C LEU A 118 -1.34 4.48 22.62
N LEU A 119 -1.26 3.91 21.43
CA LEU A 119 -0.02 3.45 20.82
C LEU A 119 0.21 4.17 19.49
N MET A 120 1.47 4.40 19.15
CA MET A 120 1.89 4.93 17.86
C MET A 120 2.78 3.92 17.13
N LYS A 121 2.37 3.50 15.93
CA LYS A 121 3.20 2.71 15.03
C LYS A 121 4.10 3.68 14.24
N ASP A 122 5.40 3.73 14.60
CA ASP A 122 6.34 4.67 14.01
C ASP A 122 6.90 4.17 12.67
N GLU A 123 6.25 4.55 11.59
CA GLU A 123 6.69 4.24 10.22
C GLU A 123 7.81 5.18 9.71
N GLY A 124 8.18 6.19 10.48
CA GLY A 124 9.34 7.04 10.20
C GLY A 124 10.68 6.32 10.37
N ALA A 125 10.72 5.26 11.17
CA ALA A 125 11.91 4.46 11.40
C ALA A 125 12.35 3.58 10.20
N LEU A 126 11.63 3.62 9.09
CA LEU A 126 11.94 2.82 7.89
C LEU A 126 13.09 3.42 7.07
N PRO A 127 13.81 2.61 6.26
CA PRO A 127 15.01 3.04 5.51
C PRO A 127 14.84 4.30 4.65
N THR A 128 13.63 4.59 4.16
CA THR A 128 13.34 5.82 3.39
C THR A 128 12.55 6.84 4.19
N GLY A 129 12.61 6.80 5.54
CA GLY A 129 11.92 7.72 6.43
C GLY A 129 10.39 7.67 6.35
N THR A 130 9.82 6.74 5.61
CA THR A 130 8.37 6.65 5.40
C THR A 130 7.89 5.22 5.18
N PHE A 131 6.60 4.96 5.50
CA PHE A 131 5.97 3.67 5.24
C PHE A 131 5.95 3.25 3.76
N LYS A 132 6.39 4.12 2.83
CA LYS A 132 6.48 3.77 1.40
C LYS A 132 7.52 2.68 1.15
N ALA A 133 8.57 2.58 1.96
CA ALA A 133 9.58 1.53 1.91
C ALA A 133 8.97 0.12 1.85
N ARG A 134 7.97 -0.18 2.67
CA ARG A 134 7.31 -1.51 2.69
C ARG A 134 6.76 -1.93 1.33
N GLY A 135 6.06 -1.01 0.68
CA GLY A 135 5.49 -1.30 -0.64
C GLY A 135 6.53 -1.35 -1.75
N ALA A 136 7.59 -0.54 -1.64
CA ALA A 136 8.69 -0.55 -2.60
C ALA A 136 9.51 -1.84 -2.47
N ALA A 137 9.83 -2.28 -1.25
CA ALA A 137 10.55 -3.53 -1.01
C ALA A 137 9.84 -4.73 -1.68
N VAL A 138 8.55 -4.89 -1.41
CA VAL A 138 7.78 -6.03 -1.95
C VAL A 138 7.53 -5.88 -3.45
N GLY A 139 7.15 -4.67 -3.91
CA GLY A 139 6.87 -4.42 -5.32
C GLY A 139 8.11 -4.58 -6.21
N VAL A 140 9.26 -4.04 -5.79
CA VAL A 140 10.53 -4.18 -6.53
C VAL A 140 11.03 -5.62 -6.53
N SER A 141 11.00 -6.30 -5.37
CA SER A 141 11.38 -7.72 -5.28
C SER A 141 10.55 -8.57 -6.27
N ARG A 142 9.25 -8.32 -6.29
CA ARG A 142 8.37 -9.07 -7.17
C ARG A 142 8.53 -8.69 -8.64
N ALA A 143 8.75 -7.43 -8.96
CA ALA A 143 9.04 -6.97 -10.32
C ALA A 143 10.32 -7.63 -10.85
N ALA A 144 11.40 -7.64 -10.06
CA ALA A 144 12.65 -8.30 -10.40
C ALA A 144 12.47 -9.82 -10.60
N GLU A 145 11.75 -10.49 -9.69
CA GLU A 145 11.45 -11.93 -9.78
C GLU A 145 10.64 -12.29 -11.03
N LEU A 146 9.77 -11.40 -11.48
CA LEU A 146 8.98 -11.55 -12.71
C LEU A 146 9.74 -11.14 -13.99
N GLY A 147 11.01 -10.74 -13.88
CA GLY A 147 11.85 -10.37 -15.02
C GLY A 147 11.56 -8.97 -15.58
N ALA A 148 11.02 -8.04 -14.77
CA ALA A 148 10.90 -6.65 -15.21
C ALA A 148 12.28 -6.07 -15.57
N THR A 149 12.36 -5.32 -16.67
CA THR A 149 13.59 -4.65 -17.11
C THR A 149 13.73 -3.23 -16.56
N GLY A 150 12.71 -2.73 -15.86
CA GLY A 150 12.68 -1.46 -15.19
C GLY A 150 11.30 -1.18 -14.59
N VAL A 151 11.23 -0.16 -13.76
CA VAL A 151 10.00 0.30 -13.12
C VAL A 151 9.76 1.77 -13.37
N ALA A 152 8.50 2.17 -13.48
CA ALA A 152 8.14 3.56 -13.73
C ALA A 152 6.91 3.97 -12.92
N LEU A 153 6.93 5.17 -12.33
CA LEU A 153 5.79 5.66 -11.54
C LEU A 153 5.68 7.19 -11.55
N PRO A 154 4.45 7.72 -11.49
CA PRO A 154 4.22 9.09 -11.07
C PRO A 154 4.25 9.17 -9.54
N SER A 155 4.73 10.27 -8.99
CA SER A 155 4.78 10.46 -7.54
C SER A 155 4.64 11.93 -7.16
N ASN A 156 3.91 12.24 -6.08
CA ASN A 156 3.96 13.56 -5.44
C ASN A 156 5.14 13.68 -4.45
N GLY A 157 5.95 12.60 -4.29
CA GLY A 157 7.04 12.62 -3.30
C GLY A 157 7.49 11.23 -2.84
N ASN A 158 7.28 10.90 -1.58
CA ASN A 158 7.86 9.74 -0.87
C ASN A 158 7.75 8.39 -1.58
N ALA A 159 6.75 8.18 -2.43
CA ALA A 159 6.66 6.94 -3.19
C ALA A 159 7.75 6.85 -4.28
N GLY A 160 8.02 7.96 -4.97
CA GLY A 160 9.10 8.04 -5.96
C GLY A 160 10.45 7.72 -5.35
N ALA A 161 10.79 8.41 -4.25
CA ALA A 161 12.03 8.19 -3.52
C ALA A 161 12.20 6.73 -3.04
N ALA A 162 11.17 6.17 -2.40
CA ALA A 162 11.24 4.79 -1.93
C ALA A 162 11.44 3.79 -3.09
N TRP A 163 10.68 3.93 -4.19
CA TRP A 163 10.85 3.04 -5.34
C TRP A 163 12.20 3.21 -6.02
N ALA A 164 12.74 4.43 -6.10
CA ALA A 164 14.07 4.70 -6.64
C ALA A 164 15.16 3.98 -5.83
N VAL A 165 15.12 4.08 -4.50
CA VAL A 165 16.11 3.46 -3.59
C VAL A 165 16.06 1.92 -3.69
N TYR A 166 14.87 1.31 -3.65
CA TYR A 166 14.75 -0.14 -3.77
C TYR A 166 15.06 -0.65 -5.17
N ALA A 167 14.70 0.08 -6.24
CA ALA A 167 15.08 -0.24 -7.60
C ALA A 167 16.60 -0.21 -7.80
N ALA A 168 17.28 0.81 -7.26
CA ALA A 168 18.73 0.87 -7.25
C ALA A 168 19.35 -0.34 -6.54
N ARG A 169 18.81 -0.72 -5.38
CA ARG A 169 19.25 -1.92 -4.64
C ARG A 169 19.08 -3.21 -5.45
N ALA A 170 18.05 -3.27 -6.29
CA ALA A 170 17.76 -4.40 -7.18
C ALA A 170 18.54 -4.37 -8.50
N GLY A 171 19.28 -3.30 -8.80
CA GLY A 171 19.89 -3.08 -10.12
C GLY A 171 18.88 -2.81 -11.23
N LEU A 172 17.64 -2.39 -10.89
CA LEU A 172 16.60 -2.08 -11.86
C LEU A 172 16.58 -0.58 -12.20
N PRO A 173 16.57 -0.21 -13.48
CA PRO A 173 16.27 1.16 -13.89
C PRO A 173 14.94 1.65 -13.35
N CYS A 174 14.92 2.88 -12.81
CA CYS A 174 13.73 3.51 -12.27
C CYS A 174 13.45 4.84 -12.99
N LEU A 175 12.21 5.03 -13.43
CA LEU A 175 11.72 6.28 -14.02
C LEU A 175 10.65 6.88 -13.09
N VAL A 176 10.87 8.13 -12.67
CA VAL A 176 9.93 8.86 -11.81
C VAL A 176 9.51 10.15 -12.49
N VAL A 177 8.22 10.43 -12.53
CA VAL A 177 7.69 11.71 -12.98
C VAL A 177 6.95 12.37 -11.82
N LEU A 178 7.34 13.61 -11.48
CA LEU A 178 6.75 14.37 -10.38
C LEU A 178 6.12 15.67 -10.92
N PRO A 179 5.01 16.16 -10.36
CA PRO A 179 4.58 17.53 -10.57
C PRO A 179 5.64 18.53 -10.14
N ALA A 180 5.80 19.62 -10.91
CA ALA A 180 6.81 20.67 -10.61
C ALA A 180 6.61 21.31 -9.23
N GLY A 181 5.41 21.31 -8.68
CA GLY A 181 5.11 21.79 -7.32
C GLY A 181 5.42 20.78 -6.21
N SER A 182 6.01 19.62 -6.51
CA SER A 182 6.44 18.65 -5.48
C SER A 182 7.61 19.21 -4.65
N PRO A 183 7.72 18.84 -3.35
CA PRO A 183 8.86 19.28 -2.53
C PRO A 183 10.20 18.89 -3.16
N GLU A 184 11.14 19.83 -3.19
CA GLU A 184 12.46 19.64 -3.81
C GLU A 184 13.19 18.40 -3.28
N ILE A 185 13.10 18.16 -1.98
CA ILE A 185 13.73 17.01 -1.33
C ILE A 185 13.31 15.68 -1.98
N THR A 186 12.05 15.55 -2.39
CA THR A 186 11.54 14.30 -2.96
C THR A 186 12.09 14.02 -4.36
N TRP A 187 12.34 15.07 -5.15
CA TRP A 187 13.02 14.95 -6.42
C TRP A 187 14.50 14.64 -6.23
N ALA A 188 15.16 15.36 -5.31
CA ALA A 188 16.58 15.17 -4.99
C ALA A 188 16.86 13.74 -4.52
N GLU A 189 16.00 13.16 -3.67
CA GLU A 189 16.10 11.75 -3.23
C GLU A 189 15.99 10.76 -4.40
N CYS A 190 15.09 10.99 -5.36
CA CYS A 190 14.98 10.14 -6.55
C CYS A 190 16.29 10.17 -7.38
N VAL A 191 16.83 11.38 -7.60
CA VAL A 191 18.08 11.55 -8.37
C VAL A 191 19.28 10.97 -7.64
N ALA A 192 19.39 11.21 -6.33
CA ALA A 192 20.45 10.66 -5.48
C ALA A 192 20.44 9.11 -5.47
N ALA A 193 19.27 8.50 -5.57
CA ALA A 193 19.13 7.06 -5.72
C ALA A 193 19.39 6.55 -7.16
N GLY A 194 19.76 7.39 -8.10
CA GLY A 194 20.06 7.02 -9.49
C GLY A 194 18.84 6.84 -10.39
N ALA A 195 17.65 7.26 -9.97
CA ALA A 195 16.48 7.23 -10.83
C ALA A 195 16.52 8.35 -11.89
N ARG A 196 15.93 8.08 -13.06
CA ARG A 196 15.61 9.12 -14.04
C ARG A 196 14.37 9.86 -13.56
N ALA A 197 14.54 11.04 -12.96
CA ALA A 197 13.45 11.84 -12.40
C ALA A 197 13.17 13.06 -13.30
N TYR A 198 11.90 13.27 -13.64
CA TYR A 198 11.45 14.38 -14.46
C TYR A 198 10.34 15.15 -13.72
N LEU A 199 10.38 16.47 -13.88
CA LEU A 199 9.31 17.36 -13.41
C LEU A 199 8.36 17.67 -14.56
N VAL A 200 7.04 17.65 -14.28
CA VAL A 200 6.01 18.04 -15.24
C VAL A 200 5.26 19.26 -14.72
N ASP A 201 5.05 20.23 -15.58
CA ASP A 201 4.14 21.35 -15.29
C ASP A 201 2.71 20.85 -15.41
N GLY A 202 2.13 20.44 -14.28
CA GLY A 202 0.84 19.81 -14.20
C GLY A 202 0.61 19.11 -12.86
N LEU A 203 -0.42 18.27 -12.80
CA LEU A 203 -0.80 17.50 -11.63
C LEU A 203 -0.32 16.04 -11.72
N ILE A 204 -0.54 15.29 -10.64
CA ILE A 204 -0.20 13.85 -10.59
C ILE A 204 -0.84 13.03 -11.72
N GLY A 205 -2.01 13.44 -12.20
CA GLY A 205 -2.67 12.82 -13.36
C GLY A 205 -1.89 12.98 -14.66
N ASP A 206 -1.25 14.15 -14.86
CA ASP A 206 -0.41 14.45 -16.02
C ASP A 206 0.87 13.59 -15.97
N ALA A 207 1.53 13.55 -14.82
CA ALA A 207 2.63 12.66 -14.57
C ALA A 207 2.27 11.20 -14.86
N GLY A 208 1.08 10.75 -14.47
CA GLY A 208 0.58 9.41 -14.75
C GLY A 208 0.33 9.13 -16.24
N ARG A 209 -0.06 10.14 -17.03
CA ARG A 209 -0.17 10.00 -18.50
C ARG A 209 1.19 9.83 -19.16
N LEU A 210 2.18 10.59 -18.73
CA LEU A 210 3.55 10.48 -19.21
C LEU A 210 4.17 9.11 -18.88
N ILE A 211 3.96 8.60 -17.66
CA ILE A 211 4.42 7.26 -17.29
C ILE A 211 3.79 6.18 -18.17
N ARG A 212 2.48 6.23 -18.43
CA ARG A 212 1.84 5.25 -19.32
C ARG A 212 2.43 5.27 -20.72
N ALA A 213 2.65 6.45 -21.30
CA ALA A 213 3.29 6.57 -22.61
C ALA A 213 4.72 6.02 -22.59
N ALA A 214 5.50 6.40 -21.57
CA ALA A 214 6.89 5.96 -21.45
C ALA A 214 7.04 4.44 -21.26
N VAL A 215 6.11 3.78 -20.57
CA VAL A 215 6.12 2.31 -20.39
C VAL A 215 5.68 1.60 -21.67
N ALA A 216 4.71 2.14 -22.41
CA ALA A 216 4.24 1.55 -23.67
C ALA A 216 5.39 1.42 -24.69
N ASP A 217 6.35 2.34 -24.69
CA ASP A 217 7.50 2.36 -25.59
C ASP A 217 8.72 1.57 -25.06
N ARG A 218 8.60 0.94 -23.87
CA ARG A 218 9.70 0.21 -23.20
C ARG A 218 9.30 -1.20 -22.81
N PRO A 219 9.53 -2.20 -23.69
CA PRO A 219 9.23 -3.60 -23.37
C PRO A 219 9.88 -4.03 -22.05
N GLY A 220 9.09 -4.68 -21.19
CA GLY A 220 9.53 -5.17 -19.89
C GLY A 220 9.54 -4.12 -18.76
N TYR A 221 9.32 -2.83 -19.03
CA TYR A 221 9.07 -1.86 -17.96
C TYR A 221 7.68 -2.07 -17.38
N GLN A 222 7.59 -1.97 -16.04
CA GLN A 222 6.32 -2.06 -15.32
C GLN A 222 5.87 -0.69 -14.83
N ASP A 223 4.60 -0.29 -15.14
CA ASP A 223 3.93 0.85 -14.48
C ASP A 223 3.59 0.44 -13.05
N VAL A 224 4.38 0.95 -12.11
CA VAL A 224 4.20 0.72 -10.69
C VAL A 224 3.48 1.87 -10.00
N SER A 225 2.59 2.55 -10.68
CA SER A 225 1.68 3.55 -10.11
C SER A 225 0.81 2.93 -9.01
N THR A 226 0.31 3.76 -8.12
CA THR A 226 -0.51 3.32 -6.99
C THR A 226 -1.70 2.48 -7.44
N LEU A 227 -1.78 1.23 -6.97
CA LEU A 227 -2.81 0.24 -7.29
C LEU A 227 -2.89 -0.17 -8.76
N LYS A 228 -1.91 0.20 -9.60
CA LYS A 228 -1.75 -0.33 -10.95
C LYS A 228 -0.80 -1.53 -11.02
N GLU A 229 -0.18 -1.85 -9.92
CA GLU A 229 0.50 -3.13 -9.69
C GLU A 229 -0.02 -3.73 -8.36
N PRO A 230 -0.17 -5.05 -8.26
CA PRO A 230 -0.88 -5.67 -7.15
C PRO A 230 -0.04 -5.81 -5.86
N TYR A 231 1.28 -5.66 -5.91
CA TYR A 231 2.16 -6.16 -4.85
C TYR A 231 2.60 -5.09 -3.83
N ARG A 232 2.55 -3.81 -4.17
CA ARG A 232 2.78 -2.69 -3.23
C ARG A 232 1.87 -2.78 -2.00
N LEU A 233 0.63 -3.21 -2.21
CA LEU A 233 -0.36 -3.39 -1.15
C LEU A 233 0.08 -4.46 -0.16
N GLU A 234 0.69 -5.54 -0.65
CA GLU A 234 1.18 -6.65 0.18
C GLU A 234 2.29 -6.21 1.14
N GLY A 235 3.17 -5.29 0.69
CA GLY A 235 4.13 -4.65 1.58
C GLY A 235 3.44 -3.84 2.70
N LYS A 236 2.36 -3.11 2.39
CA LYS A 236 1.59 -2.36 3.40
C LYS A 236 0.80 -3.27 4.35
N LYS A 237 0.40 -4.44 3.89
CA LYS A 237 -0.24 -5.47 4.71
C LYS A 237 0.57 -5.79 5.97
N THR A 238 1.90 -5.79 5.86
CA THR A 238 2.79 -6.11 6.98
C THR A 238 2.65 -5.18 8.18
N ILE A 239 2.15 -3.94 8.00
CA ILE A 239 1.84 -3.05 9.14
C ILE A 239 0.81 -3.71 10.06
N GLY A 240 -0.25 -4.28 9.50
CA GLY A 240 -1.29 -4.98 10.26
C GLY A 240 -0.76 -6.27 10.90
N LEU A 241 0.09 -7.03 10.19
CA LEU A 241 0.72 -8.24 10.71
C LEU A 241 1.61 -7.91 11.92
N GLU A 242 2.46 -6.89 11.80
CA GLU A 242 3.35 -6.44 12.87
C GLU A 242 2.60 -5.91 14.09
N ILE A 243 1.53 -5.13 13.88
CA ILE A 243 0.69 -4.65 14.98
C ILE A 243 0.12 -5.84 15.77
N ALA A 244 -0.41 -6.84 15.07
CA ALA A 244 -0.95 -8.03 15.72
C ALA A 244 0.13 -8.81 16.48
N GLU A 245 1.30 -9.05 15.89
CA GLU A 245 2.43 -9.71 16.53
C GLU A 245 2.91 -8.96 17.77
N GLN A 246 3.15 -7.64 17.65
CA GLN A 246 3.63 -6.78 18.75
C GLN A 246 2.63 -6.66 19.90
N LEU A 247 1.35 -6.92 19.65
CA LEU A 247 0.29 -7.00 20.66
C LEU A 247 0.04 -8.42 21.18
N GLY A 248 0.96 -9.36 20.91
CA GLY A 248 0.83 -10.75 21.33
C GLY A 248 -0.27 -11.49 20.58
N TRP A 249 -0.31 -11.30 19.26
CA TRP A 249 -1.29 -11.89 18.33
C TRP A 249 -2.73 -11.52 18.69
N ARG A 250 -2.93 -10.25 18.94
CA ARG A 250 -4.24 -9.64 19.18
C ARG A 250 -4.43 -8.42 18.31
N ALA A 251 -5.65 -8.20 17.87
CA ALA A 251 -6.01 -6.96 17.20
C ALA A 251 -6.24 -5.82 18.24
N PRO A 252 -5.86 -4.57 17.97
CA PRO A 252 -6.27 -3.43 18.79
C PRO A 252 -7.76 -3.14 18.58
N ASP A 253 -8.36 -2.33 19.45
CA ASP A 253 -9.77 -1.95 19.32
C ASP A 253 -10.02 -1.03 18.11
N VAL A 254 -9.07 -0.14 17.83
CA VAL A 254 -9.17 0.90 16.77
C VAL A 254 -7.80 1.12 16.13
N ILE A 255 -7.78 1.31 14.81
CA ILE A 255 -6.61 1.79 14.07
C ILE A 255 -6.99 3.10 13.37
N ILE A 256 -6.29 4.18 13.71
CA ILE A 256 -6.43 5.49 13.05
C ILE A 256 -5.33 5.61 12.00
N CYS A 257 -5.70 5.86 10.74
CA CYS A 257 -4.77 5.87 9.62
C CYS A 257 -4.92 7.14 8.77
N PRO A 258 -3.87 7.99 8.65
CA PRO A 258 -3.85 9.06 7.68
C PRO A 258 -4.00 8.48 6.26
N THR A 259 -4.98 8.97 5.50
CA THR A 259 -5.44 8.30 4.29
C THR A 259 -5.44 9.22 3.08
N GLY A 260 -4.49 9.05 2.16
CA GLY A 260 -4.55 9.61 0.81
C GLY A 260 -5.12 8.58 -0.17
N GLY A 261 -4.27 7.91 -0.96
CA GLY A 261 -4.69 6.81 -1.86
C GLY A 261 -5.10 5.51 -1.17
N GLY A 262 -5.01 5.42 0.16
CA GLY A 262 -5.59 4.37 1.02
C GLY A 262 -4.86 3.03 1.04
N VAL A 263 -3.75 2.86 0.33
CA VAL A 263 -3.05 1.56 0.23
C VAL A 263 -2.63 1.02 1.60
N GLY A 264 -2.25 1.90 2.55
CA GLY A 264 -1.93 1.51 3.93
C GLY A 264 -3.12 0.92 4.65
N LEU A 265 -4.25 1.62 4.62
CA LEU A 265 -5.49 1.19 5.27
C LEU A 265 -6.03 -0.12 4.67
N ILE A 266 -6.09 -0.19 3.33
CA ILE A 266 -6.52 -1.40 2.60
C ILE A 266 -5.59 -2.58 2.93
N GLY A 267 -4.27 -2.34 2.94
CA GLY A 267 -3.26 -3.35 3.26
C GLY A 267 -3.42 -3.87 4.68
N MET A 268 -3.54 -3.00 5.69
CA MET A 268 -3.76 -3.39 7.08
C MET A 268 -5.06 -4.19 7.24
N ALA A 269 -6.16 -3.72 6.63
CA ALA A 269 -7.44 -4.44 6.64
C ALA A 269 -7.30 -5.85 6.06
N LYS A 270 -6.58 -5.98 4.93
CA LYS A 270 -6.31 -7.28 4.30
C LYS A 270 -5.50 -8.19 5.21
N GLY A 271 -4.39 -7.69 5.76
CA GLY A 271 -3.51 -8.48 6.62
C GLY A 271 -4.21 -9.00 7.88
N LEU A 272 -4.93 -8.13 8.58
CA LEU A 272 -5.68 -8.50 9.77
C LEU A 272 -6.80 -9.51 9.46
N ARG A 273 -7.47 -9.37 8.31
CA ARG A 273 -8.47 -10.34 7.85
C ARG A 273 -7.84 -11.71 7.56
N GLU A 274 -6.68 -11.74 6.91
CA GLU A 274 -5.94 -12.98 6.65
C GLU A 274 -5.51 -13.66 7.96
N LEU A 275 -5.00 -12.91 8.94
CA LEU A 275 -4.66 -13.45 10.27
C LEU A 275 -5.88 -14.03 11.00
N ALA A 276 -7.04 -13.35 10.93
CA ALA A 276 -8.27 -13.85 11.52
C ALA A 276 -8.77 -15.13 10.84
N GLN A 277 -8.67 -15.21 9.51
CA GLN A 277 -9.03 -16.42 8.74
C GLN A 277 -8.12 -17.61 9.06
N MET A 278 -6.83 -17.37 9.36
CA MET A 278 -5.90 -18.41 9.82
C MET A 278 -6.06 -18.76 11.30
N GLY A 279 -6.93 -18.05 12.03
CA GLY A 279 -7.11 -18.25 13.47
C GLY A 279 -5.95 -17.75 14.34
N TRP A 280 -5.03 -16.93 13.79
CA TRP A 280 -3.90 -16.39 14.55
C TRP A 280 -4.28 -15.21 15.43
N ILE A 281 -5.35 -14.50 15.07
CA ILE A 281 -6.02 -13.51 15.92
C ILE A 281 -7.50 -13.83 16.05
N GLY A 282 -8.16 -13.23 17.03
CA GLY A 282 -9.61 -13.38 17.19
C GLY A 282 -10.40 -12.85 15.96
N PRO A 283 -11.67 -13.25 15.80
CA PRO A 283 -12.47 -12.87 14.64
C PRO A 283 -12.85 -11.38 14.61
N ALA A 284 -12.80 -10.70 15.74
CA ALA A 284 -13.10 -9.28 15.85
C ALA A 284 -11.96 -8.45 15.26
N LEU A 285 -12.22 -7.77 14.15
CA LEU A 285 -11.26 -6.86 13.53
C LEU A 285 -11.34 -5.47 14.18
N PRO A 286 -10.23 -4.70 14.22
CA PRO A 286 -10.22 -3.34 14.74
C PRO A 286 -11.08 -2.43 13.89
N ARG A 287 -11.76 -1.47 14.49
CA ARG A 287 -12.43 -0.40 13.77
C ARG A 287 -11.37 0.46 13.05
N LEU A 288 -11.48 0.57 11.72
CA LEU A 288 -10.57 1.36 10.92
C LEU A 288 -11.08 2.79 10.76
N VAL A 289 -10.25 3.75 11.10
CA VAL A 289 -10.58 5.17 10.98
C VAL A 289 -9.69 5.79 9.89
N ALA A 290 -10.29 6.22 8.79
CA ALA A 290 -9.60 6.98 7.76
C ALA A 290 -9.60 8.46 8.10
N VAL A 291 -8.43 9.09 8.18
CA VAL A 291 -8.30 10.53 8.41
C VAL A 291 -7.78 11.21 7.16
N GLN A 292 -8.47 12.24 6.69
CA GLN A 292 -8.08 13.08 5.55
C GLN A 292 -7.99 14.55 5.99
N ALA A 293 -7.35 15.39 5.17
CA ALA A 293 -7.40 16.84 5.37
C ALA A 293 -8.65 17.41 4.70
N VAL A 294 -9.29 18.42 5.33
CA VAL A 294 -10.49 19.09 4.81
C VAL A 294 -10.29 19.57 3.36
N GLY A 295 -9.07 20.02 3.01
CA GLY A 295 -8.75 20.48 1.68
C GLY A 295 -8.64 19.38 0.60
N CYS A 296 -8.65 18.07 0.99
CA CYS A 296 -8.67 16.93 0.09
C CYS A 296 -9.26 15.69 0.79
N ALA A 297 -10.58 15.58 0.85
CA ALA A 297 -11.29 14.55 1.62
C ALA A 297 -12.34 13.77 0.79
N PRO A 298 -11.97 13.17 -0.37
CA PRO A 298 -12.93 12.46 -1.22
C PRO A 298 -13.55 11.24 -0.51
N VAL A 299 -12.77 10.52 0.32
CA VAL A 299 -13.25 9.35 1.07
C VAL A 299 -14.24 9.75 2.16
N VAL A 300 -13.94 10.82 2.90
CA VAL A 300 -14.83 11.33 3.96
C VAL A 300 -16.17 11.79 3.35
N ARG A 301 -16.12 12.50 2.23
CA ARG A 301 -17.33 12.94 1.51
C ARG A 301 -18.17 11.74 1.05
N ALA A 302 -17.54 10.73 0.46
CA ALA A 302 -18.25 9.54 -0.01
C ALA A 302 -18.82 8.72 1.17
N PHE A 303 -18.07 8.58 2.25
CA PHE A 303 -18.53 7.89 3.46
C PHE A 303 -19.76 8.56 4.08
N ALA A 304 -19.74 9.88 4.23
CA ALA A 304 -20.87 10.67 4.76
C ALA A 304 -22.14 10.58 3.89
N ARG A 305 -21.95 10.44 2.56
CA ARG A 305 -23.06 10.25 1.62
C ARG A 305 -23.50 8.79 1.47
N GLN A 306 -22.88 7.87 2.18
CA GLN A 306 -23.10 6.42 2.04
C GLN A 306 -22.85 5.90 0.60
N ALA A 307 -22.02 6.60 -0.18
CA ALA A 307 -21.68 6.23 -1.53
C ALA A 307 -20.68 5.08 -1.57
N ASP A 308 -20.77 4.20 -2.59
CA ASP A 308 -19.86 3.05 -2.75
C ASP A 308 -18.54 3.42 -3.44
N THR A 309 -18.48 4.59 -4.06
CA THR A 309 -17.29 5.10 -4.76
C THR A 309 -17.01 6.55 -4.39
N THR A 310 -15.74 6.93 -4.50
CA THR A 310 -15.33 8.32 -4.36
C THR A 310 -15.54 9.08 -5.66
N GLU A 311 -15.83 10.37 -5.56
CA GLU A 311 -15.84 11.33 -6.68
C GLU A 311 -14.56 12.18 -6.61
N PRO A 312 -14.00 12.61 -7.75
CA PRO A 312 -12.85 13.49 -7.79
C PRO A 312 -13.05 14.75 -6.93
N TRP A 313 -12.01 15.14 -6.18
CA TRP A 313 -12.02 16.32 -5.34
C TRP A 313 -11.48 17.52 -6.12
N PRO A 314 -12.28 18.57 -6.36
CA PRO A 314 -11.82 19.74 -7.09
C PRO A 314 -10.84 20.56 -6.24
N GLN A 315 -9.85 21.17 -6.89
CA GLN A 315 -8.93 22.13 -6.27
C GLN A 315 -8.30 21.64 -4.94
N ALA A 316 -7.86 20.37 -4.92
CA ALA A 316 -7.26 19.75 -3.74
C ALA A 316 -6.03 20.52 -3.26
N ARG A 317 -6.06 20.99 -2.00
CA ARG A 317 -4.97 21.74 -1.37
C ARG A 317 -4.93 21.48 0.13
N THR A 318 -3.77 21.07 0.63
CA THR A 318 -3.52 20.86 2.08
C THR A 318 -2.03 20.90 2.36
N ALA A 319 -1.66 21.28 3.59
CA ALA A 319 -0.28 21.18 4.09
C ALA A 319 0.22 19.73 4.11
N ALA A 320 -0.66 18.74 4.19
CA ALA A 320 -0.34 17.33 4.13
C ALA A 320 -0.19 16.84 2.68
N PHE A 321 0.84 17.32 1.96
CA PHE A 321 1.05 17.04 0.53
C PHE A 321 1.01 15.55 0.20
N GLY A 322 1.54 14.68 1.05
CA GLY A 322 1.53 13.22 0.88
C GLY A 322 0.15 12.57 0.93
N LEU A 323 -0.86 13.29 1.42
CA LEU A 323 -2.27 12.86 1.47
C LEU A 323 -3.11 13.50 0.36
N THR A 324 -2.55 14.40 -0.46
CA THR A 324 -3.26 15.07 -1.56
C THR A 324 -3.49 14.09 -2.70
N VAL A 325 -4.53 13.29 -2.60
CA VAL A 325 -4.97 12.31 -3.61
C VAL A 325 -6.44 12.59 -3.94
N PRO A 326 -6.70 13.49 -4.91
CA PRO A 326 -8.06 13.96 -5.20
C PRO A 326 -8.95 12.89 -5.82
N ASP A 327 -8.38 11.91 -6.51
CA ASP A 327 -9.11 10.82 -7.17
C ASP A 327 -8.43 9.47 -6.87
N PRO A 328 -8.70 8.87 -5.69
CA PRO A 328 -8.07 7.62 -5.29
C PRO A 328 -8.65 6.43 -6.06
N LEU A 329 -7.84 5.75 -6.89
CA LEU A 329 -8.24 4.54 -7.65
C LEU A 329 -8.86 3.46 -6.75
N GLY A 330 -8.39 3.33 -5.51
CA GLY A 330 -8.88 2.38 -4.50
C GLY A 330 -9.93 2.97 -3.56
N GLY A 331 -10.59 4.08 -3.90
CA GLY A 331 -11.56 4.75 -3.02
C GLY A 331 -12.66 3.81 -2.52
N PHE A 332 -13.20 2.97 -3.39
CA PHE A 332 -14.20 1.96 -3.03
C PHE A 332 -13.66 0.88 -2.06
N LEU A 333 -12.41 0.46 -2.21
CA LEU A 333 -11.76 -0.50 -1.29
C LEU A 333 -11.54 0.11 0.10
N ILE A 334 -11.27 1.42 0.18
CA ILE A 334 -11.17 2.14 1.45
C ILE A 334 -12.54 2.14 2.14
N LEU A 335 -13.59 2.50 1.41
CA LEU A 335 -14.97 2.54 1.92
C LEU A 335 -15.44 1.15 2.39
N GLU A 336 -15.16 0.11 1.59
CA GLU A 336 -15.42 -1.28 1.96
C GLU A 336 -14.70 -1.67 3.26
N ALA A 337 -13.40 -1.38 3.37
CA ALA A 337 -12.61 -1.72 4.55
C ALA A 337 -13.13 -1.03 5.83
N ILE A 338 -13.49 0.25 5.75
CA ILE A 338 -14.06 1.01 6.87
C ILE A 338 -15.41 0.42 7.29
N ARG A 339 -16.32 0.17 6.35
CA ARG A 339 -17.65 -0.37 6.64
C ARG A 339 -17.59 -1.78 7.20
N ALA A 340 -16.76 -2.65 6.62
CA ALA A 340 -16.58 -4.03 7.08
C ALA A 340 -16.03 -4.14 8.50
N THR A 341 -15.44 -3.06 9.03
CA THR A 341 -14.88 -3.02 10.38
C THR A 341 -15.68 -2.11 11.33
N ALA A 342 -16.89 -1.71 10.98
CA ALA A 342 -17.68 -0.73 11.71
C ALA A 342 -16.88 0.54 12.08
N GLY A 343 -15.96 0.93 11.19
CA GLY A 343 -15.09 2.08 11.33
C GLY A 343 -15.73 3.39 10.88
N THR A 344 -14.92 4.41 10.64
CA THR A 344 -15.40 5.72 10.21
C THR A 344 -14.37 6.44 9.33
N ALA A 345 -14.80 7.53 8.69
CA ALA A 345 -13.92 8.46 7.99
C ALA A 345 -14.14 9.88 8.54
N MET A 346 -13.07 10.60 8.77
CA MET A 346 -13.13 11.96 9.31
C MET A 346 -12.10 12.87 8.64
N ALA A 347 -12.40 14.17 8.60
CA ALA A 347 -11.48 15.18 8.08
C ALA A 347 -11.04 16.12 9.20
N VAL A 348 -9.78 16.57 9.12
CA VAL A 348 -9.18 17.56 10.01
C VAL A 348 -8.70 18.77 9.20
N THR A 349 -8.71 19.97 9.81
CA THR A 349 -8.14 21.16 9.16
C THR A 349 -6.62 21.11 9.18
N ASP A 350 -5.96 21.90 8.32
CA ASP A 350 -4.50 22.01 8.33
C ASP A 350 -3.98 22.58 9.66
N GLU A 351 -4.74 23.49 10.32
CA GLU A 351 -4.39 24.01 11.64
C GLU A 351 -4.43 22.89 12.70
N GLN A 352 -5.48 22.07 12.71
CA GLN A 352 -5.59 20.93 13.63
C GLN A 352 -4.46 19.91 13.39
N LEU A 353 -4.13 19.65 12.12
CA LEU A 353 -3.06 18.74 11.74
C LEU A 353 -1.71 19.25 12.27
N LEU A 354 -1.36 20.51 12.02
CA LEU A 354 -0.10 21.11 12.47
C LEU A 354 -0.02 21.24 14.00
N ALA A 355 -1.14 21.55 14.66
CA ALA A 355 -1.20 21.56 16.12
C ALA A 355 -0.98 20.17 16.70
N SER A 356 -1.61 19.13 16.14
CA SER A 356 -1.44 17.74 16.56
C SER A 356 -0.02 17.23 16.32
N GLN A 357 0.62 17.62 15.23
CA GLN A 357 2.02 17.28 14.95
C GLN A 357 2.94 17.83 16.05
N ARG A 358 2.75 19.09 16.47
CA ARG A 358 3.53 19.68 17.56
C ARG A 358 3.32 18.95 18.89
N LEU A 359 2.07 18.57 19.19
CA LEU A 359 1.75 17.78 20.38
C LEU A 359 2.46 16.42 20.35
N SER A 360 2.44 15.71 19.24
CA SER A 360 3.11 14.41 19.14
C SER A 360 4.61 14.51 19.39
N LEU A 361 5.29 15.52 18.82
CA LEU A 361 6.73 15.77 19.03
C LEU A 361 7.11 16.07 20.47
N ILE A 362 6.21 16.66 21.27
CA ILE A 362 6.44 16.98 22.69
C ILE A 362 6.20 15.75 23.59
N HIS A 363 5.40 14.79 23.14
CA HIS A 363 4.91 13.67 23.96
C HIS A 363 5.51 12.30 23.58
N ILE A 364 6.41 12.27 22.60
CA ILE A 364 7.20 11.06 22.25
C ILE A 364 8.41 10.93 23.16
#